data_2e8aa316f3021bf3e61bc6ef172bda89
#
_entry.id   2e8aa316f3021bf3e61bc6ef172bda89
#
_cell.length_a   1.000
_cell.length_b   1.000
_cell.length_c   1.000
_cell.angle_alpha   90.00
_cell.angle_beta   90.00
_cell.angle_gamma   90.00
#
_symmetry.space_group_name_H-M   'P 1'
#
loop_
_entity.id
_entity.type
_entity.pdbx_description
1 polymer ?
#
loop_
_entity_poly.entity_id
_entity_poly.type
_entity_poly.pdbx_seq_one_letter_code
_entity_poly.pdbx_strand_id
1 'polypeptide(L)'
;MAALPEQAGAAGTPGPYVFAEGTETVEGATSNVEGHRLSPGRSYKSTLPRAGQRFYRLELDARESAYVSVTAIPKPGTQVSYADGVEVSVQDADGGNCTPLEAEEARFGSSESPRPITATASRRVGPDEKSCAEAGTYYVVVERTRTSRSAREPQDSRESQDSQGSQGSQGYGSSEASPEDWDLEIHVASEPVLKAGDEAEGEKEPPQSWDSSTPVPPTGERRPREGGTSFSSARGLEGGVWGAEIESGQTLFYRVPVDWGQRLSATAELGSSSVDGSGGSAERGGAVRRGTARGSGYVSSALVMSLYNPVRAQVDDAHTAYDGRQKSAALEPLPPIAYENRFAPADEVATMRFAGWYYLAVHLSSGVAEKFGDGPLELTLRVDVEGDPKPGPAYAGSPRPADEFRVTERDAAAARRGETAAAGGGAGGGRDEVMAVVAAGGIGAGVVLLGILGVWTLVARRRAAAAVATEAVATEAAVAGATGVAPGAVAEHTERAEHTERFGPPRRW
;
A
#
# COMPACT_ATOMS: atom_id res chain seq x y z
N MET A 1 -29.87 -9.21 -20.18
CA MET A 1 -28.50 -9.49 -19.69
C MET A 1 -27.58 -8.65 -20.55
N ALA A 2 -27.10 -7.54 -20.02
CA ALA A 2 -26.08 -6.71 -20.66
C ALA A 2 -24.74 -7.12 -20.03
N ALA A 3 -23.86 -7.73 -20.80
CA ALA A 3 -22.49 -8.00 -20.41
C ALA A 3 -21.76 -6.65 -20.37
N LEU A 4 -21.21 -6.29 -19.21
CA LEU A 4 -20.24 -5.21 -19.10
C LEU A 4 -18.95 -5.69 -19.81
N PRO A 5 -18.31 -4.84 -20.61
CA PRO A 5 -17.02 -5.19 -21.18
C PRO A 5 -15.99 -5.28 -20.05
N GLU A 6 -15.37 -6.44 -19.87
CA GLU A 6 -14.09 -6.56 -19.18
C GLU A 6 -13.10 -5.62 -19.88
N GLN A 7 -12.66 -4.61 -19.17
CA GLN A 7 -11.51 -3.83 -19.61
C GLN A 7 -10.28 -4.75 -19.56
N ALA A 8 -9.89 -5.25 -20.73
CA ALA A 8 -8.55 -5.80 -20.91
C ALA A 8 -7.57 -4.68 -20.57
N GLY A 9 -6.92 -4.77 -19.41
CA GLY A 9 -5.81 -3.90 -19.03
C GLY A 9 -4.73 -4.00 -20.10
N ALA A 10 -4.29 -2.86 -20.60
CA ALA A 10 -3.12 -2.81 -21.45
C ALA A 10 -1.95 -3.39 -20.65
N ALA A 11 -1.37 -4.50 -21.12
CA ALA A 11 -0.17 -5.09 -20.57
C ALA A 11 0.94 -4.01 -20.57
N GLY A 12 1.53 -3.72 -19.40
CA GLY A 12 2.81 -3.05 -19.34
C GLY A 12 2.97 -1.80 -18.47
N THR A 13 1.98 -1.38 -17.67
CA THR A 13 2.22 -0.29 -16.70
C THR A 13 1.81 -0.75 -15.30
N PRO A 14 2.76 -0.87 -14.35
CA PRO A 14 2.46 -1.24 -12.98
C PRO A 14 1.37 -0.35 -12.37
N GLY A 15 0.46 -0.94 -11.61
CA GLY A 15 -0.60 -0.20 -10.94
C GLY A 15 -0.02 0.90 -10.03
N PRO A 16 -0.66 2.08 -9.93
CA PRO A 16 -0.18 3.17 -9.10
C PRO A 16 -0.19 2.80 -7.62
N TYR A 17 0.66 3.44 -6.83
CA TYR A 17 0.62 3.38 -5.37
C TYR A 17 -0.71 3.90 -4.85
N VAL A 18 -1.42 3.11 -4.06
CA VAL A 18 -2.75 3.44 -3.54
C VAL A 18 -2.66 3.89 -2.09
N PHE A 19 -2.97 5.15 -1.82
CA PHE A 19 -3.09 5.66 -0.46
C PHE A 19 -4.35 5.10 0.21
N ALA A 20 -4.35 5.00 1.55
CA ALA A 20 -5.54 4.61 2.29
C ALA A 20 -6.70 5.59 2.03
N GLU A 21 -7.93 5.09 2.03
CA GLU A 21 -9.12 5.94 1.88
C GLU A 21 -9.18 6.98 3.00
N GLY A 22 -9.46 8.22 2.63
CA GLY A 22 -9.52 9.34 3.59
C GLY A 22 -8.16 9.84 4.09
N THR A 23 -7.04 9.40 3.48
CA THR A 23 -5.71 9.96 3.79
C THR A 23 -5.69 11.47 3.53
N GLU A 24 -5.37 12.24 4.56
CA GLU A 24 -5.28 13.70 4.48
C GLU A 24 -4.07 14.12 3.65
N THR A 25 -4.27 15.08 2.72
CA THR A 25 -3.17 15.69 1.97
C THR A 25 -2.66 16.91 2.72
N VAL A 26 -1.35 16.94 2.98
CA VAL A 26 -0.68 18.02 3.70
C VAL A 26 0.48 18.57 2.88
N GLU A 27 0.71 19.86 2.95
CA GLU A 27 1.90 20.47 2.35
C GLU A 27 3.02 20.53 3.39
N GLY A 28 4.22 20.05 3.00
CA GLY A 28 5.43 20.29 3.77
C GLY A 28 5.89 21.73 3.63
N ALA A 29 6.13 22.41 4.74
CA ALA A 29 6.64 23.78 4.74
C ALA A 29 8.12 23.83 4.36
N THR A 30 8.59 25.02 3.97
CA THR A 30 10.02 25.27 3.69
C THR A 30 10.80 25.69 4.95
N SER A 31 10.09 25.91 6.07
CA SER A 31 10.66 26.22 7.38
C SER A 31 9.91 25.45 8.48
N ASN A 32 10.56 25.26 9.63
CA ASN A 32 9.98 24.58 10.77
C ASN A 32 8.78 25.33 11.39
N VAL A 33 8.75 26.67 11.33
CA VAL A 33 7.72 27.50 11.94
C VAL A 33 6.33 27.27 11.32
N GLU A 34 6.29 26.97 10.03
CA GLU A 34 5.06 26.81 9.22
C GLU A 34 4.66 25.36 9.00
N GLY A 35 5.41 24.42 9.59
CA GLY A 35 5.20 22.98 9.40
C GLY A 35 3.76 22.53 9.75
N HIS A 36 3.12 21.78 8.86
CA HIS A 36 1.82 21.17 9.13
C HIS A 36 1.91 20.21 10.31
N ARG A 37 0.90 20.22 11.20
CA ARG A 37 0.87 19.34 12.36
C ARG A 37 0.47 17.92 11.97
N LEU A 38 1.36 16.98 12.24
CA LEU A 38 1.08 15.56 12.16
C LEU A 38 0.62 15.03 13.53
N SER A 39 -0.19 13.98 13.52
CA SER A 39 -0.70 13.33 14.73
C SER A 39 -0.33 11.85 14.75
N PRO A 40 0.14 11.28 15.85
CA PRO A 40 0.37 9.85 15.97
C PRO A 40 -0.89 9.03 15.68
N GLY A 41 -0.70 7.88 15.04
CA GLY A 41 -1.77 6.99 14.59
C GLY A 41 -2.39 7.35 13.24
N ARG A 42 -1.81 8.28 12.48
CA ARG A 42 -2.34 8.72 11.17
C ARG A 42 -1.30 8.62 10.06
N SER A 43 -1.83 8.47 8.85
CA SER A 43 -1.06 8.60 7.61
C SER A 43 -1.49 9.84 6.85
N TYR A 44 -0.52 10.44 6.13
CA TYR A 44 -0.71 11.66 5.34
C TYR A 44 -0.11 11.48 3.96
N LYS A 45 -0.70 12.16 2.98
CA LYS A 45 -0.13 12.31 1.65
C LYS A 45 0.56 13.67 1.54
N SER A 46 1.75 13.71 0.95
CA SER A 46 2.48 14.93 0.67
C SER A 46 3.28 14.81 -0.61
N THR A 47 4.17 15.80 -0.86
CA THR A 47 5.03 15.83 -2.04
C THR A 47 6.44 16.25 -1.64
N LEU A 48 7.44 15.57 -2.19
CA LEU A 48 8.85 15.86 -2.00
C LEU A 48 9.43 16.45 -3.30
N PRO A 49 9.79 17.73 -3.34
CA PRO A 49 10.40 18.33 -4.51
C PRO A 49 11.82 17.82 -4.74
N ARG A 50 12.33 18.04 -5.94
CA ARG A 50 13.71 17.68 -6.32
C ARG A 50 14.75 18.25 -5.37
N ALA A 51 14.53 19.44 -4.83
CA ALA A 51 15.47 20.15 -3.99
C ALA A 51 14.77 20.85 -2.83
N GLY A 52 15.51 21.02 -1.73
CA GLY A 52 15.01 21.64 -0.51
C GLY A 52 14.42 20.61 0.45
N GLN A 53 14.25 21.07 1.68
CA GLN A 53 13.69 20.30 2.78
C GLN A 53 12.19 20.57 2.90
N ARG A 54 11.46 19.60 3.48
CA ARG A 54 10.07 19.75 3.89
C ARG A 54 9.95 19.52 5.38
N PHE A 55 9.32 20.46 6.05
CA PHE A 55 9.13 20.48 7.49
C PHE A 55 7.68 20.18 7.82
N TYR A 56 7.50 19.29 8.83
CA TYR A 56 6.22 19.00 9.48
C TYR A 56 6.45 19.10 10.98
N ARG A 57 5.36 19.18 11.74
CA ARG A 57 5.41 19.39 13.18
C ARG A 57 4.70 18.27 13.94
N LEU A 58 5.30 17.83 15.06
CA LEU A 58 4.74 16.89 16.01
C LEU A 58 4.65 17.55 17.38
N GLU A 59 3.53 17.38 18.07
CA GLU A 59 3.39 17.74 19.47
C GLU A 59 3.43 16.45 20.29
N LEU A 60 4.48 16.26 21.05
CA LEU A 60 4.74 15.02 21.77
C LEU A 60 4.84 15.30 23.28
N ASP A 61 4.35 14.38 24.08
CA ASP A 61 4.56 14.40 25.53
C ASP A 61 5.86 13.66 25.92
N ALA A 62 6.21 13.66 27.20
CA ALA A 62 7.40 12.99 27.72
C ALA A 62 7.18 11.49 28.00
N ARG A 63 6.05 10.90 27.57
CA ARG A 63 5.62 9.54 27.93
C ARG A 63 5.36 8.63 26.74
N GLU A 64 5.66 9.08 25.54
CA GLU A 64 5.52 8.27 24.32
C GLU A 64 6.71 8.47 23.39
N SER A 65 7.21 7.39 22.83
CA SER A 65 8.12 7.43 21.69
C SER A 65 7.31 7.61 20.41
N ALA A 66 7.81 8.38 19.45
CA ALA A 66 7.17 8.58 18.15
C ALA A 66 8.09 8.07 17.03
N TYR A 67 7.48 7.41 16.07
CA TYR A 67 8.13 6.86 14.87
C TYR A 67 7.46 7.47 13.65
N VAL A 68 8.26 8.04 12.76
CA VAL A 68 7.79 8.67 11.53
C VAL A 68 8.42 7.94 10.36
N SER A 69 7.62 7.20 9.62
CA SER A 69 8.05 6.59 8.37
C SER A 69 7.59 7.42 7.18
N VAL A 70 8.51 7.66 6.27
CA VAL A 70 8.28 8.44 5.03
C VAL A 70 8.57 7.54 3.85
N THR A 71 7.52 7.22 3.10
CA THR A 71 7.62 6.46 1.86
C THR A 71 7.63 7.43 0.69
N ALA A 72 8.74 7.46 -0.04
CA ALA A 72 8.88 8.22 -1.28
C ALA A 72 8.43 7.36 -2.46
N ILE A 73 7.58 7.92 -3.29
CA ILE A 73 6.89 7.24 -4.38
C ILE A 73 7.20 7.98 -5.69
N PRO A 74 8.23 7.56 -6.44
CA PRO A 74 8.49 8.09 -7.77
C PRO A 74 7.32 7.80 -8.71
N LYS A 75 7.10 8.66 -9.66
CA LYS A 75 6.09 8.41 -10.70
C LYS A 75 6.51 7.22 -11.58
N PRO A 76 5.56 6.39 -12.01
CA PRO A 76 5.87 5.30 -12.93
C PRO A 76 6.59 5.80 -14.18
N GLY A 77 7.63 5.08 -14.61
CA GLY A 77 8.41 5.42 -15.80
C GLY A 77 9.48 6.50 -15.61
N THR A 78 9.62 7.08 -14.40
CA THR A 78 10.76 7.96 -14.12
C THR A 78 12.06 7.18 -14.04
N GLN A 79 13.16 7.81 -14.40
CA GLN A 79 14.48 7.25 -14.16
C GLN A 79 14.98 7.68 -12.78
N VAL A 80 15.54 6.75 -12.04
CA VAL A 80 16.17 6.99 -10.75
C VAL A 80 17.60 6.47 -10.78
N SER A 81 18.46 7.10 -10.00
CA SER A 81 19.85 6.70 -9.83
C SER A 81 20.00 5.84 -8.58
N TYR A 82 21.05 5.03 -8.55
CA TYR A 82 21.41 4.25 -7.35
C TYR A 82 21.57 5.11 -6.08
N ALA A 83 21.96 6.36 -6.26
CA ALA A 83 22.21 7.30 -5.15
C ALA A 83 20.97 8.14 -4.78
N ASP A 84 19.93 8.12 -5.63
CA ASP A 84 18.69 8.80 -5.31
C ASP A 84 18.00 8.10 -4.14
N GLY A 85 17.43 8.91 -3.24
CA GLY A 85 16.76 8.40 -2.06
C GLY A 85 16.02 9.48 -1.29
N VAL A 86 15.49 9.10 -0.16
CA VAL A 86 14.82 9.97 0.81
C VAL A 86 15.52 9.86 2.15
N GLU A 87 15.68 10.99 2.82
CA GLU A 87 16.21 11.11 4.17
C GLU A 87 15.15 11.75 5.05
N VAL A 88 15.00 11.23 6.28
CA VAL A 88 14.06 11.74 7.27
C VAL A 88 14.75 11.90 8.62
N SER A 89 14.47 12.99 9.34
CA SER A 89 14.92 13.18 10.70
C SER A 89 13.81 13.76 11.58
N VAL A 90 13.90 13.52 12.89
CA VAL A 90 13.10 14.19 13.90
C VAL A 90 14.02 15.10 14.69
N GLN A 91 13.70 16.39 14.74
CA GLN A 91 14.50 17.42 15.39
C GLN A 91 13.72 18.08 16.53
N ASP A 92 14.41 18.50 17.57
CA ASP A 92 13.85 19.31 18.63
C ASP A 92 13.70 20.80 18.20
N ALA A 93 13.23 21.64 19.11
CA ALA A 93 13.00 23.07 18.86
C ALA A 93 14.29 23.84 18.52
N ASP A 94 15.45 23.36 18.97
CA ASP A 94 16.76 23.97 18.76
C ASP A 94 17.46 23.40 17.50
N GLY A 95 16.83 22.48 16.80
CA GLY A 95 17.34 21.80 15.59
C GLY A 95 18.26 20.63 15.90
N GLY A 96 18.33 20.17 17.14
CA GLY A 96 19.01 18.96 17.54
C GLY A 96 18.31 17.71 17.01
N ASN A 97 19.08 16.79 16.39
CA ASN A 97 18.52 15.55 15.88
C ASN A 97 18.21 14.59 17.05
N CYS A 98 16.97 14.10 17.09
CA CYS A 98 16.47 13.17 18.11
C CYS A 98 16.73 11.71 17.76
N THR A 99 17.04 11.41 16.50
CA THR A 99 17.38 10.05 16.08
C THR A 99 18.81 9.76 16.51
N PRO A 100 19.07 8.70 17.28
CA PRO A 100 20.38 8.50 17.94
C PRO A 100 21.57 8.28 17.00
N LEU A 101 21.31 7.79 15.80
CA LEU A 101 22.31 7.44 14.79
C LEU A 101 21.80 8.02 13.47
N GLU A 102 22.38 9.09 13.02
CA GLU A 102 22.15 9.74 11.72
C GLU A 102 20.70 9.76 11.19
N ALA A 103 20.36 10.69 10.31
CA ALA A 103 19.08 10.70 9.64
C ALA A 103 18.88 9.38 8.89
N GLU A 104 17.76 8.73 9.13
CA GLU A 104 17.42 7.49 8.43
C GLU A 104 17.20 7.78 6.95
N GLU A 105 17.92 7.07 6.10
CA GLU A 105 17.81 7.21 4.66
C GLU A 105 17.42 5.90 3.98
N ALA A 106 16.70 6.02 2.86
CA ALA A 106 16.41 4.92 1.96
C ALA A 106 16.82 5.30 0.53
N ARG A 107 17.52 4.41 -0.17
CA ARG A 107 18.03 4.62 -1.54
C ARG A 107 17.52 3.55 -2.49
N PHE A 108 17.48 3.88 -3.79
CA PHE A 108 17.11 2.89 -4.82
C PHE A 108 18.17 1.79 -4.98
N GLY A 109 19.44 2.12 -4.70
CA GLY A 109 20.53 1.16 -4.77
C GLY A 109 20.74 0.59 -6.18
N SER A 110 21.37 -0.57 -6.25
CA SER A 110 21.80 -1.19 -7.51
C SER A 110 20.66 -1.67 -8.43
N SER A 111 19.41 -1.64 -7.98
CA SER A 111 18.29 -1.97 -8.86
C SER A 111 18.00 -0.85 -9.87
N GLU A 112 18.36 0.40 -9.54
CA GLU A 112 18.09 1.60 -10.37
C GLU A 112 16.68 1.63 -10.97
N SER A 113 15.73 0.99 -10.28
CA SER A 113 14.34 0.85 -10.71
C SER A 113 13.44 1.64 -9.77
N PRO A 114 12.58 2.53 -10.31
CA PRO A 114 11.67 3.32 -9.50
C PRO A 114 10.69 2.40 -8.75
N ARG A 115 10.66 2.52 -7.44
CA ARG A 115 9.78 1.80 -6.52
C ARG A 115 9.50 2.65 -5.29
N PRO A 116 8.47 2.35 -4.50
CA PRO A 116 8.34 2.94 -3.17
C PRO A 116 9.54 2.56 -2.30
N ILE A 117 10.18 3.56 -1.68
CA ILE A 117 11.26 3.39 -0.71
C ILE A 117 10.90 4.12 0.56
N THR A 118 11.22 3.55 1.72
CA THR A 118 10.77 4.06 3.02
C THR A 118 11.95 4.25 3.96
N ALA A 119 12.08 5.47 4.48
CA ALA A 119 12.99 5.82 5.57
C ALA A 119 12.17 6.10 6.85
N THR A 120 12.73 5.82 8.01
CA THR A 120 12.04 5.99 9.29
C THR A 120 12.94 6.67 10.31
N ALA A 121 12.45 7.77 10.89
CA ALA A 121 13.10 8.45 12.00
C ALA A 121 12.27 8.33 13.27
N SER A 122 12.91 8.47 14.42
CA SER A 122 12.22 8.33 15.70
C SER A 122 12.68 9.38 16.72
N ARG A 123 11.72 9.74 17.58
CA ARG A 123 12.00 10.38 18.86
C ARG A 123 11.65 9.39 19.95
N ARG A 124 12.63 8.94 20.71
CA ARG A 124 12.46 7.91 21.72
C ARG A 124 12.47 8.53 23.13
N VAL A 125 11.73 7.89 24.02
CA VAL A 125 11.68 8.19 25.44
C VAL A 125 12.08 6.95 26.21
N GLY A 126 13.01 7.10 27.13
CA GLY A 126 13.49 6.00 27.95
C GLY A 126 14.56 6.48 28.91
N PRO A 127 14.92 5.70 29.92
CA PRO A 127 15.90 6.12 30.95
C PRO A 127 17.30 6.38 30.38
N ASP A 128 17.64 5.80 29.25
CA ASP A 128 18.93 5.99 28.59
C ASP A 128 18.90 7.09 27.50
N GLU A 129 17.73 7.61 27.15
CA GLU A 129 17.56 8.67 26.16
C GLU A 129 17.75 10.05 26.82
N LYS A 130 18.88 10.69 26.53
CA LYS A 130 19.25 11.98 27.12
C LYS A 130 18.84 13.19 26.28
N SER A 131 18.59 12.97 25.00
CA SER A 131 18.17 14.01 24.07
C SER A 131 16.70 13.83 23.70
N CYS A 132 16.02 14.94 23.44
CA CYS A 132 14.63 14.95 22.98
C CYS A 132 13.62 14.25 23.91
N ALA A 133 13.90 14.08 25.20
CA ALA A 133 13.02 13.37 26.13
C ALA A 133 11.86 14.25 26.64
N GLU A 134 11.97 15.56 26.52
CA GLU A 134 11.00 16.51 27.08
C GLU A 134 9.71 16.57 26.25
N ALA A 135 8.61 16.97 26.90
CA ALA A 135 7.38 17.31 26.20
C ALA A 135 7.57 18.60 25.40
N GLY A 136 7.07 18.63 24.14
CA GLY A 136 7.22 19.82 23.33
C GLY A 136 6.91 19.60 21.87
N THR A 137 7.26 20.63 21.09
CA THR A 137 7.14 20.62 19.63
C THR A 137 8.42 20.04 19.03
N TYR A 138 8.25 19.05 18.16
CA TYR A 138 9.29 18.44 17.37
C TYR A 138 9.02 18.65 15.89
N TYR A 139 10.06 18.59 15.08
CA TYR A 139 9.98 18.80 13.64
C TYR A 139 10.44 17.57 12.90
N VAL A 140 9.61 17.12 11.96
CA VAL A 140 9.97 16.09 10.99
C VAL A 140 10.54 16.80 9.78
N VAL A 141 11.78 16.48 9.42
CA VAL A 141 12.46 17.03 8.25
C VAL A 141 12.64 15.95 7.23
N VAL A 142 12.17 16.19 6.01
CA VAL A 142 12.25 15.26 4.89
C VAL A 142 12.98 15.93 3.73
N GLU A 143 13.99 15.24 3.19
CA GLU A 143 14.71 15.72 2.00
C GLU A 143 15.12 14.57 1.09
N ARG A 144 15.49 14.88 -0.15
CA ARG A 144 16.12 13.90 -1.04
C ARG A 144 17.59 13.75 -0.68
N THR A 145 18.06 12.50 -0.61
CA THR A 145 19.49 12.24 -0.48
C THR A 145 20.23 12.79 -1.69
N ARG A 146 21.38 13.43 -1.46
CA ARG A 146 22.23 13.99 -2.50
C ARG A 146 23.55 13.28 -2.54
N THR A 147 24.02 12.97 -3.72
CA THR A 147 25.43 12.61 -3.90
C THR A 147 26.29 13.83 -3.53
N SER A 148 27.25 13.65 -2.62
CA SER A 148 28.13 14.71 -2.06
C SER A 148 28.97 15.50 -3.09
N ARG A 149 28.70 15.35 -4.38
CA ARG A 149 29.39 16.10 -5.45
C ARG A 149 28.86 17.50 -5.74
N SER A 150 27.67 17.84 -5.27
CA SER A 150 27.06 19.16 -5.56
C SER A 150 27.34 20.23 -4.50
N ALA A 151 28.05 19.92 -3.41
CA ALA A 151 28.33 20.86 -2.33
C ALA A 151 29.65 21.65 -2.49
N ARG A 152 30.36 21.51 -3.63
CA ARG A 152 31.45 22.43 -3.95
C ARG A 152 30.94 23.46 -4.96
N GLU A 153 30.50 24.60 -4.46
CA GLU A 153 30.49 25.83 -5.23
C GLU A 153 31.86 26.01 -5.89
N PRO A 154 31.93 26.47 -7.16
CA PRO A 154 33.20 26.79 -7.77
C PRO A 154 33.75 28.05 -7.11
N GLN A 155 34.60 27.89 -6.09
CA GLN A 155 35.52 28.94 -5.74
C GLN A 155 36.48 29.14 -6.91
N ASP A 156 36.35 30.34 -7.51
CA ASP A 156 37.24 31.00 -8.40
C ASP A 156 38.68 30.41 -8.36
N SER A 157 39.07 29.74 -9.44
CA SER A 157 40.46 29.42 -9.70
C SER A 157 40.74 29.78 -11.16
N ARG A 158 41.36 30.94 -11.28
CA ARG A 158 42.03 31.39 -12.49
C ARG A 158 43.00 30.36 -13.01
N GLU A 159 42.95 30.17 -14.31
CA GLU A 159 43.97 29.84 -15.28
C GLU A 159 45.10 28.86 -14.87
N SER A 160 45.10 27.73 -15.52
CA SER A 160 46.33 27.17 -16.10
C SER A 160 45.94 26.32 -17.32
N GLN A 161 46.29 26.83 -18.49
CA GLN A 161 46.30 26.11 -19.77
C GLN A 161 47.41 25.09 -19.79
N ASP A 162 47.20 24.09 -20.64
CA ASP A 162 48.12 23.10 -21.19
C ASP A 162 48.20 21.75 -20.49
N SER A 163 47.54 20.77 -21.11
CA SER A 163 48.21 19.55 -21.59
C SER A 163 47.23 18.67 -22.41
N GLN A 164 47.59 18.45 -23.65
CA GLN A 164 47.00 17.58 -24.64
C GLN A 164 47.09 16.11 -24.22
N GLY A 165 46.00 15.37 -24.51
CA GLY A 165 46.08 13.98 -24.96
C GLY A 165 45.88 12.90 -23.92
N SER A 166 44.62 12.42 -23.78
CA SER A 166 44.34 10.98 -23.66
C SER A 166 42.91 10.69 -24.05
N GLN A 167 42.73 10.09 -25.22
CA GLN A 167 41.48 9.47 -25.64
C GLN A 167 41.27 8.20 -24.85
N GLY A 168 40.02 8.00 -24.38
CA GLY A 168 39.52 6.68 -23.99
C GLY A 168 39.18 6.51 -22.52
N SER A 169 38.20 7.25 -22.03
CA SER A 169 37.42 6.79 -20.91
C SER A 169 35.96 7.02 -21.28
N GLN A 170 35.25 5.94 -21.63
CA GLN A 170 33.80 5.97 -21.75
C GLN A 170 33.28 6.41 -20.40
N GLY A 171 32.74 7.63 -20.34
CA GLY A 171 32.15 8.18 -19.14
C GLY A 171 31.01 7.28 -18.66
N TYR A 172 31.17 6.73 -17.48
CA TYR A 172 30.02 6.37 -16.66
C TYR A 172 29.19 7.64 -16.52
N GLY A 173 28.03 7.63 -17.15
CA GLY A 173 27.13 8.76 -17.16
C GLY A 173 26.91 9.27 -15.73
N SER A 174 27.12 10.55 -15.54
CA SER A 174 26.65 11.25 -14.36
C SER A 174 25.13 11.10 -14.37
N SER A 175 24.61 10.13 -13.59
CA SER A 175 23.17 9.98 -13.42
C SER A 175 22.68 11.23 -12.69
N GLU A 176 22.09 12.16 -13.44
CA GLU A 176 21.41 13.29 -12.84
C GLU A 176 20.23 12.76 -12.03
N ALA A 177 20.06 13.28 -10.81
CA ALA A 177 18.92 12.95 -9.96
C ALA A 177 17.60 13.17 -10.71
N SER A 178 16.62 12.29 -10.48
CA SER A 178 15.28 12.38 -11.07
C SER A 178 14.74 13.82 -11.00
N PRO A 179 14.36 14.43 -12.14
CA PRO A 179 13.92 15.81 -12.16
C PRO A 179 12.54 16.04 -11.56
N GLU A 180 11.75 14.99 -11.40
CA GLU A 180 10.35 15.10 -10.99
C GLU A 180 10.18 15.08 -9.47
N ASP A 181 9.10 15.73 -9.00
CA ASP A 181 8.67 15.64 -7.62
C ASP A 181 8.12 14.24 -7.35
N TRP A 182 8.36 13.72 -6.14
CA TRP A 182 7.83 12.44 -5.69
C TRP A 182 6.64 12.62 -4.77
N ASP A 183 5.65 11.76 -4.90
CA ASP A 183 4.61 11.65 -3.87
C ASP A 183 5.22 11.06 -2.59
N LEU A 184 4.67 11.49 -1.44
CA LEU A 184 5.05 10.96 -0.13
C LEU A 184 3.83 10.36 0.57
N GLU A 185 4.02 9.22 1.22
CA GLU A 185 3.19 8.78 2.34
C GLU A 185 3.97 8.94 3.64
N ILE A 186 3.44 9.74 4.57
CA ILE A 186 4.02 9.95 5.90
C ILE A 186 3.12 9.21 6.90
N HIS A 187 3.67 8.24 7.61
CA HIS A 187 2.97 7.51 8.65
C HIS A 187 3.59 7.80 10.01
N VAL A 188 2.76 8.09 11.01
CA VAL A 188 3.22 8.40 12.36
C VAL A 188 2.64 7.38 13.33
N ALA A 189 3.50 6.66 14.03
CA ALA A 189 3.12 5.75 15.10
C ALA A 189 3.67 6.25 16.45
N SER A 190 3.03 5.89 17.56
CA SER A 190 3.57 6.15 18.88
C SER A 190 3.51 4.93 19.79
N GLU A 191 4.57 4.76 20.57
CA GLU A 191 4.74 3.71 21.58
C GLU A 191 4.76 4.36 22.96
N PRO A 192 3.82 4.00 23.88
CA PRO A 192 3.85 4.49 25.25
C PRO A 192 5.04 3.93 26.04
N VAL A 193 5.46 4.62 27.09
CA VAL A 193 6.43 4.09 28.07
C VAL A 193 5.84 2.86 28.80
N LEU A 194 6.71 2.05 29.38
CA LEU A 194 6.29 0.93 30.22
C LEU A 194 5.62 1.39 31.51
N LYS A 195 4.83 0.54 32.15
CA LYS A 195 4.31 0.78 33.50
C LYS A 195 5.43 0.79 34.51
N ALA A 196 5.33 1.69 35.49
CA ALA A 196 6.27 1.73 36.59
C ALA A 196 6.29 0.38 37.34
N GLY A 197 7.47 -0.19 37.49
CA GLY A 197 7.70 -1.55 38.01
C GLY A 197 8.19 -2.51 36.92
N ASP A 198 7.67 -2.43 35.73
CA ASP A 198 8.16 -3.18 34.56
C ASP A 198 9.36 -2.49 33.90
N GLU A 199 9.53 -1.19 34.15
CA GLU A 199 10.72 -0.42 33.76
C GLU A 199 12.04 -1.02 34.30
N ALA A 200 12.00 -1.58 35.53
CA ALA A 200 13.19 -2.18 36.16
C ALA A 200 13.53 -3.58 35.58
N GLU A 201 12.55 -4.30 35.05
CA GLU A 201 12.77 -5.61 34.40
C GLU A 201 13.09 -5.45 32.90
N GLY A 202 12.63 -4.36 32.27
CA GLY A 202 12.98 -4.01 30.88
C GLY A 202 14.29 -3.24 30.74
N GLU A 203 14.88 -2.77 31.84
CA GLU A 203 16.16 -2.08 31.82
C GLU A 203 17.34 -3.03 31.66
N LYS A 204 17.85 -3.11 30.42
CA LYS A 204 19.23 -3.58 30.14
C LYS A 204 19.50 -5.08 30.09
N GLU A 205 18.51 -5.94 29.93
CA GLU A 205 18.87 -7.28 29.47
C GLU A 205 19.29 -7.20 27.99
N PRO A 206 20.54 -7.62 27.67
CA PRO A 206 20.92 -7.74 26.27
C PRO A 206 19.97 -8.73 25.59
N PRO A 207 19.74 -8.60 24.28
CA PRO A 207 18.94 -9.57 23.52
C PRO A 207 19.39 -10.99 23.83
N GLN A 208 18.42 -11.87 24.10
CA GLN A 208 18.73 -13.26 24.36
C GLN A 208 19.40 -13.89 23.13
N SER A 209 20.34 -14.80 23.36
CA SER A 209 20.91 -15.59 22.25
C SER A 209 19.81 -16.37 21.55
N TRP A 210 19.78 -16.33 20.24
CA TRP A 210 18.81 -17.02 19.41
C TRP A 210 19.51 -17.88 18.36
N ASP A 211 18.78 -18.83 17.79
CA ASP A 211 19.28 -19.69 16.72
C ASP A 211 19.36 -18.90 15.40
N SER A 212 20.57 -18.56 14.97
CA SER A 212 20.85 -17.85 13.72
C SER A 212 21.11 -18.78 12.54
N SER A 213 20.77 -20.07 12.65
CA SER A 213 20.84 -20.99 11.51
C SER A 213 19.83 -20.57 10.44
N THR A 214 20.21 -20.79 9.17
CA THR A 214 19.35 -20.44 8.03
C THR A 214 18.04 -21.22 8.12
N PRO A 215 16.88 -20.52 8.16
CA PRO A 215 15.58 -21.15 8.21
C PRO A 215 15.32 -22.02 6.97
N VAL A 216 14.63 -23.14 7.16
CA VAL A 216 14.22 -24.00 6.05
C VAL A 216 12.91 -23.43 5.49
N PRO A 217 12.87 -22.98 4.22
CA PRO A 217 11.64 -22.46 3.65
C PRO A 217 10.50 -23.48 3.69
N PRO A 218 9.26 -23.07 4.00
CA PRO A 218 8.13 -23.97 4.05
C PRO A 218 7.88 -24.61 2.68
N THR A 219 7.47 -25.86 2.71
CA THR A 219 7.07 -26.64 1.53
C THR A 219 5.55 -26.85 1.56
N GLY A 220 4.95 -27.11 0.40
CA GLY A 220 3.52 -27.37 0.31
C GLY A 220 2.91 -26.86 -0.98
N GLU A 221 1.58 -26.91 -1.03
CA GLU A 221 0.81 -26.42 -2.17
C GLU A 221 0.92 -24.88 -2.27
N ARG A 222 1.21 -24.38 -3.47
CA ARG A 222 1.24 -22.96 -3.77
C ARG A 222 -0.19 -22.41 -3.87
N ARG A 223 -0.57 -21.58 -2.91
CA ARG A 223 -1.88 -20.92 -2.85
C ARG A 223 -1.85 -19.56 -3.54
N PRO A 224 -2.83 -19.21 -4.37
CA PRO A 224 -2.84 -17.90 -5.05
C PRO A 224 -3.04 -16.76 -4.04
N ARG A 225 -2.24 -15.70 -4.20
CA ARG A 225 -2.34 -14.48 -3.38
C ARG A 225 -1.71 -13.29 -4.11
N GLU A 226 -2.52 -12.53 -4.79
CA GLU A 226 -2.07 -11.27 -5.39
C GLU A 226 -1.66 -10.26 -4.31
N GLY A 227 -0.57 -9.52 -4.56
CA GLY A 227 -0.12 -8.47 -3.66
C GLY A 227 -0.91 -7.17 -3.77
N GLY A 228 -0.79 -6.29 -2.79
CA GLY A 228 -1.23 -4.90 -2.90
C GLY A 228 -0.19 -4.02 -3.57
N THR A 229 -0.51 -2.75 -3.78
CA THR A 229 0.40 -1.76 -4.39
C THR A 229 0.99 -0.77 -3.38
N SER A 230 0.65 -0.92 -2.09
CA SER A 230 1.06 -0.02 -1.01
C SER A 230 0.97 -0.70 0.35
N PHE A 231 1.46 -0.06 1.40
CA PHE A 231 1.27 -0.53 2.78
C PHE A 231 -0.21 -0.67 3.16
N SER A 232 -1.06 0.28 2.76
CA SER A 232 -2.49 0.25 3.07
C SER A 232 -3.26 -0.85 2.33
N SER A 233 -2.81 -1.22 1.14
CA SER A 233 -3.40 -2.29 0.33
C SER A 233 -2.67 -3.64 0.48
N ALA A 234 -1.64 -3.72 1.33
CA ALA A 234 -0.87 -4.93 1.57
C ALA A 234 -1.77 -6.11 1.94
N ARG A 235 -1.58 -7.25 1.26
CA ARG A 235 -2.40 -8.46 1.44
C ARG A 235 -1.88 -9.31 2.59
N GLY A 236 -2.78 -9.73 3.46
CA GLY A 236 -2.46 -10.60 4.57
C GLY A 236 -1.94 -11.97 4.12
N LEU A 237 -0.87 -12.44 4.76
CA LEU A 237 -0.32 -13.79 4.63
C LEU A 237 -0.19 -14.43 6.01
N GLU A 238 -0.50 -15.72 6.08
CA GLU A 238 -0.05 -16.60 7.15
C GLU A 238 1.16 -17.43 6.67
N GLY A 239 1.77 -18.23 7.52
CA GLY A 239 2.82 -19.16 7.11
C GLY A 239 2.37 -20.09 5.98
N GLY A 240 3.26 -20.31 5.00
CA GLY A 240 2.98 -21.16 3.85
C GLY A 240 3.62 -20.71 2.55
N VAL A 241 3.14 -21.30 1.44
CA VAL A 241 3.62 -21.06 0.08
C VAL A 241 2.55 -20.29 -0.71
N TRP A 242 2.89 -19.11 -1.18
CA TRP A 242 1.97 -18.19 -1.85
C TRP A 242 2.43 -17.89 -3.27
N GLY A 243 1.49 -17.77 -4.18
CA GLY A 243 1.77 -17.51 -5.58
C GLY A 243 1.07 -16.27 -6.11
N ALA A 244 1.81 -15.48 -6.88
CA ALA A 244 1.31 -14.33 -7.63
C ALA A 244 2.00 -14.27 -8.99
N GLU A 245 1.59 -13.30 -9.79
CA GLU A 245 2.33 -12.82 -10.95
C GLU A 245 2.89 -11.44 -10.65
N ILE A 246 4.07 -11.12 -11.19
CA ILE A 246 4.71 -9.81 -11.01
C ILE A 246 5.20 -9.28 -12.37
N GLU A 247 4.86 -8.03 -12.65
CA GLU A 247 5.29 -7.35 -13.88
C GLU A 247 6.59 -6.57 -13.65
N SER A 248 7.35 -6.36 -14.69
CA SER A 248 8.58 -5.54 -14.64
C SER A 248 8.26 -4.10 -14.20
N GLY A 249 8.98 -3.60 -13.21
CA GLY A 249 8.74 -2.29 -12.58
C GLY A 249 7.66 -2.30 -11.50
N GLN A 250 6.99 -3.43 -11.26
CA GLN A 250 5.95 -3.56 -10.25
C GLN A 250 6.54 -3.81 -8.85
N THR A 251 5.84 -3.29 -7.83
CA THR A 251 6.07 -3.62 -6.42
C THR A 251 4.79 -4.19 -5.83
N LEU A 252 4.87 -5.39 -5.25
CA LEU A 252 3.79 -6.08 -4.57
C LEU A 252 4.00 -6.02 -3.06
N PHE A 253 2.96 -5.58 -2.33
CA PHE A 253 2.98 -5.47 -0.89
C PHE A 253 2.15 -6.58 -0.24
N TYR A 254 2.77 -7.22 0.75
CA TYR A 254 2.16 -8.22 1.62
C TYR A 254 2.39 -7.84 3.07
N ARG A 255 1.61 -8.43 3.99
CA ARG A 255 1.76 -8.24 5.42
C ARG A 255 1.56 -9.54 6.17
N VAL A 256 2.35 -9.75 7.21
CA VAL A 256 2.37 -10.97 8.02
C VAL A 256 2.22 -10.57 9.49
N PRO A 257 1.26 -11.12 10.25
CA PRO A 257 1.17 -10.86 11.68
C PRO A 257 2.23 -11.70 12.41
N VAL A 258 3.09 -11.06 13.19
CA VAL A 258 4.15 -11.72 13.96
C VAL A 258 4.08 -11.24 15.39
N ASP A 259 3.84 -12.14 16.33
CA ASP A 259 3.64 -11.82 17.73
C ASP A 259 4.94 -11.90 18.53
N TRP A 260 4.92 -11.41 19.76
CA TRP A 260 6.02 -11.48 20.70
C TRP A 260 6.52 -12.93 20.84
N GLY A 261 7.83 -13.12 20.81
CA GLY A 261 8.47 -14.44 20.88
C GLY A 261 8.46 -15.23 19.57
N GLN A 262 7.75 -14.76 18.55
CA GLN A 262 7.74 -15.40 17.23
C GLN A 262 8.85 -14.81 16.33
N ARG A 263 9.29 -15.63 15.38
CA ARG A 263 10.32 -15.30 14.38
C ARG A 263 9.73 -15.40 12.98
N LEU A 264 10.01 -14.43 12.13
CA LEU A 264 9.63 -14.41 10.73
C LEU A 264 10.79 -14.85 9.84
N SER A 265 10.52 -15.67 8.86
CA SER A 265 11.40 -15.90 7.71
C SER A 265 10.62 -15.77 6.40
N ALA A 266 11.27 -15.29 5.36
CA ALA A 266 10.65 -15.15 4.05
C ALA A 266 11.65 -15.35 2.91
N THR A 267 11.18 -16.00 1.83
CA THR A 267 11.92 -16.18 0.58
C THR A 267 11.02 -15.83 -0.59
N ALA A 268 11.50 -15.02 -1.50
CA ALA A 268 10.85 -14.72 -2.78
C ALA A 268 11.55 -15.48 -3.91
N GLU A 269 10.78 -16.25 -4.68
CA GLU A 269 11.27 -17.01 -5.82
C GLU A 269 10.65 -16.44 -7.10
N LEU A 270 11.50 -16.07 -8.06
CA LEU A 270 11.09 -15.60 -9.38
C LEU A 270 11.19 -16.76 -10.37
N GLY A 271 10.12 -17.02 -11.11
CA GLY A 271 10.05 -18.06 -12.12
C GLY A 271 10.96 -17.79 -13.32
N SER A 272 11.17 -18.79 -14.17
CA SER A 272 11.92 -18.63 -15.41
C SER A 272 11.07 -17.90 -16.47
N SER A 273 11.70 -16.99 -17.23
CA SER A 273 11.05 -16.42 -18.41
C SER A 273 10.90 -17.49 -19.48
N SER A 274 9.66 -17.82 -19.88
CA SER A 274 9.41 -18.62 -21.06
C SER A 274 9.62 -17.73 -22.28
N VAL A 275 10.86 -17.69 -22.78
CA VAL A 275 11.07 -17.22 -24.15
C VAL A 275 10.63 -18.35 -25.06
N ASP A 276 9.33 -18.41 -25.34
CA ASP A 276 8.83 -19.32 -26.39
C ASP A 276 9.50 -19.00 -27.71
N GLY A 277 10.49 -19.80 -28.06
CA GLY A 277 11.09 -19.84 -29.39
C GLY A 277 10.15 -20.40 -30.43
N SER A 278 8.83 -20.33 -30.28
CA SER A 278 7.85 -20.73 -31.30
C SER A 278 7.42 -19.56 -32.19
N GLY A 279 8.38 -18.94 -32.85
CA GLY A 279 8.10 -18.25 -34.10
C GLY A 279 7.69 -19.29 -35.11
N GLY A 280 6.37 -19.42 -35.40
CA GLY A 280 5.82 -20.32 -36.39
C GLY A 280 6.58 -20.25 -37.69
N SER A 281 6.98 -21.40 -38.15
CA SER A 281 7.53 -21.64 -39.49
C SER A 281 6.47 -21.32 -40.54
N ALA A 282 6.43 -20.09 -41.01
CA ALA A 282 5.86 -19.79 -42.33
C ALA A 282 7.00 -19.89 -43.34
N GLU A 283 7.11 -21.05 -43.96
CA GLU A 283 7.91 -21.22 -45.17
C GLU A 283 7.47 -20.24 -46.25
N ARG A 284 8.33 -19.26 -46.55
CA ARG A 284 8.47 -18.68 -47.89
C ARG A 284 9.87 -18.11 -48.05
N GLY A 285 10.57 -18.65 -49.03
CA GLY A 285 11.96 -18.43 -49.35
C GLY A 285 12.40 -16.96 -49.38
N GLY A 286 13.54 -16.69 -48.82
CA GLY A 286 14.23 -15.39 -48.90
C GLY A 286 15.26 -15.27 -47.79
N ALA A 287 16.55 -15.39 -48.19
CA ALA A 287 17.77 -14.99 -47.47
C ALA A 287 17.74 -15.03 -45.93
N VAL A 288 18.38 -16.05 -45.39
CA VAL A 288 18.73 -16.17 -43.96
C VAL A 288 19.58 -14.96 -43.56
N ARG A 289 18.95 -13.92 -43.02
CA ARG A 289 19.65 -12.99 -42.11
C ARG A 289 19.88 -13.78 -40.82
N ARG A 290 21.15 -14.11 -40.57
CA ARG A 290 21.61 -14.57 -39.26
C ARG A 290 21.09 -13.56 -38.23
N GLY A 291 20.01 -13.91 -37.56
CA GLY A 291 19.58 -13.18 -36.36
C GLY A 291 20.75 -13.18 -35.40
N THR A 292 21.17 -12.00 -35.00
CA THR A 292 22.09 -11.79 -33.90
C THR A 292 21.60 -12.64 -32.73
N ALA A 293 22.44 -13.55 -32.24
CA ALA A 293 22.21 -14.25 -30.97
C ALA A 293 21.79 -13.20 -29.93
N ARG A 294 20.58 -13.32 -29.42
CA ARG A 294 20.16 -12.54 -28.23
C ARG A 294 21.19 -12.87 -27.16
N GLY A 295 22.02 -11.90 -26.81
CA GLY A 295 22.97 -12.03 -25.73
C GLY A 295 22.24 -12.52 -24.50
N SER A 296 22.88 -13.37 -23.72
CA SER A 296 22.36 -13.78 -22.40
C SER A 296 22.07 -12.51 -21.58
N GLY A 297 20.78 -12.16 -21.49
CA GLY A 297 20.34 -11.00 -20.72
C GLY A 297 20.74 -11.22 -19.26
N TYR A 298 21.18 -10.16 -18.59
CA TYR A 298 21.49 -10.17 -17.18
C TYR A 298 21.01 -8.84 -16.58
N VAL A 299 20.28 -8.91 -15.47
CA VAL A 299 19.85 -7.76 -14.67
C VAL A 299 20.33 -7.99 -13.25
N SER A 300 21.24 -7.13 -12.77
CA SER A 300 21.67 -7.14 -11.37
C SER A 300 20.53 -6.62 -10.50
N SER A 301 20.38 -7.15 -9.28
CA SER A 301 19.30 -6.75 -8.36
C SER A 301 17.91 -6.69 -9.04
N ALA A 302 17.62 -7.71 -9.85
CA ALA A 302 16.37 -7.79 -10.63
C ALA A 302 15.14 -7.98 -9.74
N LEU A 303 15.25 -8.82 -8.70
CA LEU A 303 14.23 -9.01 -7.68
C LEU A 303 14.76 -8.45 -6.37
N VAL A 304 14.00 -7.58 -5.72
CA VAL A 304 14.31 -7.01 -4.41
C VAL A 304 13.12 -7.28 -3.49
N MET A 305 13.39 -7.86 -2.33
CA MET A 305 12.40 -8.07 -1.27
C MET A 305 12.86 -7.32 -0.03
N SER A 306 12.06 -6.36 0.44
CA SER A 306 12.35 -5.59 1.66
C SER A 306 11.34 -5.94 2.74
N LEU A 307 11.82 -6.13 3.97
CA LEU A 307 11.00 -6.36 5.15
C LEU A 307 10.92 -5.09 5.98
N TYR A 308 9.71 -4.72 6.39
CA TYR A 308 9.44 -3.60 7.28
C TYR A 308 8.70 -4.08 8.52
N ASN A 309 9.03 -3.50 9.68
CA ASN A 309 8.33 -3.76 10.93
C ASN A 309 7.00 -2.98 11.04
N PRO A 310 6.23 -3.12 12.13
CA PRO A 310 4.95 -2.43 12.29
C PRO A 310 5.01 -0.91 12.11
N VAL A 311 6.05 -0.23 12.58
CA VAL A 311 6.24 1.21 12.37
C VAL A 311 6.82 1.57 11.01
N ARG A 312 6.90 0.59 10.09
CA ARG A 312 7.46 0.68 8.73
C ARG A 312 8.95 1.04 8.67
N ALA A 313 9.69 0.79 9.77
CA ALA A 313 11.14 0.81 9.70
C ALA A 313 11.63 -0.44 8.96
N GLN A 314 12.60 -0.27 8.05
CA GLN A 314 13.21 -1.38 7.35
C GLN A 314 13.95 -2.26 8.33
N VAL A 315 13.74 -3.58 8.25
CA VAL A 315 14.39 -4.59 9.07
C VAL A 315 15.55 -5.20 8.31
N ASP A 316 15.24 -5.68 7.10
CA ASP A 316 16.18 -6.40 6.25
C ASP A 316 15.78 -6.26 4.80
N ASP A 317 16.69 -6.53 3.87
CA ASP A 317 16.39 -6.67 2.45
C ASP A 317 17.20 -7.80 1.81
N ALA A 318 16.57 -8.44 0.85
CA ALA A 318 17.18 -9.48 0.04
C ALA A 318 17.03 -9.15 -1.43
N HIS A 319 18.05 -9.40 -2.22
CA HIS A 319 17.99 -9.19 -3.66
C HIS A 319 18.69 -10.30 -4.44
N THR A 320 18.28 -10.49 -5.68
CA THR A 320 18.94 -11.43 -6.58
C THR A 320 18.96 -10.91 -8.01
N ALA A 321 19.98 -11.31 -8.75
CA ALA A 321 20.07 -11.05 -10.18
C ALA A 321 19.18 -12.00 -10.97
N TYR A 322 18.84 -11.63 -12.21
CA TYR A 322 18.05 -12.46 -13.12
C TYR A 322 18.73 -12.65 -14.47
N ASP A 323 18.76 -13.89 -14.92
CA ASP A 323 19.36 -14.35 -16.18
C ASP A 323 18.37 -15.16 -17.05
N GLY A 324 17.06 -15.05 -16.76
CA GLY A 324 16.01 -15.80 -17.41
C GLY A 324 15.70 -17.16 -16.77
N ARG A 325 16.47 -17.59 -15.79
CA ARG A 325 16.24 -18.82 -15.01
C ARG A 325 15.62 -18.48 -13.66
N GLN A 326 14.98 -19.47 -13.07
CA GLN A 326 14.47 -19.34 -11.70
C GLN A 326 15.55 -18.84 -10.72
N LYS A 327 15.21 -17.86 -9.90
CA LYS A 327 16.07 -17.27 -8.88
C LYS A 327 15.31 -17.12 -7.57
N SER A 328 16.04 -17.02 -6.46
CA SER A 328 15.47 -16.78 -5.16
C SER A 328 16.26 -15.69 -4.41
N ALA A 329 15.54 -14.91 -3.60
CA ALA A 329 16.06 -13.97 -2.63
C ALA A 329 15.44 -14.34 -1.28
N ALA A 330 16.27 -14.59 -0.26
CA ALA A 330 15.84 -14.94 1.09
C ALA A 330 16.35 -13.90 2.08
N LEU A 331 15.52 -13.53 3.05
CA LEU A 331 15.94 -12.70 4.17
C LEU A 331 17.00 -13.45 4.99
N GLU A 332 17.92 -12.69 5.59
CA GLU A 332 18.84 -13.23 6.58
C GLU A 332 18.07 -13.80 7.79
N PRO A 333 18.69 -14.69 8.57
CA PRO A 333 18.06 -15.18 9.80
C PRO A 333 17.79 -14.03 10.78
N LEU A 334 16.53 -13.84 11.16
CA LEU A 334 16.09 -12.80 12.09
C LEU A 334 15.85 -13.36 13.49
N PRO A 335 16.04 -12.58 14.57
CA PRO A 335 15.74 -12.99 15.92
C PRO A 335 14.22 -13.09 16.15
N PRO A 336 13.77 -13.82 17.19
CA PRO A 336 12.39 -13.70 17.69
C PRO A 336 12.10 -12.27 18.13
N ILE A 337 10.85 -11.82 17.94
CA ILE A 337 10.41 -10.51 18.40
C ILE A 337 10.49 -10.43 19.92
N ALA A 338 11.25 -9.48 20.43
CA ALA A 338 11.41 -9.23 21.85
C ALA A 338 11.59 -7.73 22.11
N TYR A 339 11.06 -7.25 23.24
CA TYR A 339 11.20 -5.85 23.64
C TYR A 339 12.66 -5.46 23.82
N GLU A 340 13.48 -6.37 24.32
CA GLU A 340 14.90 -6.21 24.62
C GLU A 340 15.75 -6.06 23.36
N ASN A 341 15.27 -6.48 22.20
CA ASN A 341 15.97 -6.31 20.93
C ASN A 341 16.33 -4.84 20.64
N ARG A 342 15.57 -3.88 21.19
CA ARG A 342 15.85 -2.44 21.06
C ARG A 342 17.21 -2.00 21.58
N PHE A 343 17.84 -2.81 22.42
CA PHE A 343 19.17 -2.55 22.98
C PHE A 343 20.29 -3.27 22.20
N ALA A 344 19.94 -3.94 21.11
CA ALA A 344 20.94 -4.59 20.26
C ALA A 344 21.76 -3.56 19.49
N PRO A 345 23.07 -3.81 19.30
CA PRO A 345 23.91 -2.94 18.48
C PRO A 345 23.69 -3.12 16.97
N ALA A 346 23.09 -4.22 16.55
CA ALA A 346 22.80 -4.54 15.15
C ALA A 346 21.39 -4.10 14.81
N ASP A 347 21.23 -3.29 13.77
CA ASP A 347 19.96 -2.65 13.41
C ASP A 347 18.88 -3.66 13.03
N GLU A 348 19.22 -4.72 12.32
CA GLU A 348 18.32 -5.80 11.95
C GLU A 348 17.76 -6.52 13.19
N VAL A 349 18.51 -6.58 14.29
CA VAL A 349 18.02 -7.09 15.57
C VAL A 349 17.19 -6.02 16.29
N ALA A 350 17.70 -4.79 16.35
CA ALA A 350 17.04 -3.68 17.07
C ALA A 350 15.66 -3.33 16.49
N THR A 351 15.43 -3.58 15.22
CA THR A 351 14.16 -3.35 14.54
C THR A 351 13.12 -4.46 14.75
N MET A 352 13.54 -5.65 15.24
CA MET A 352 12.66 -6.78 15.60
C MET A 352 12.11 -6.67 17.04
N ARG A 353 11.69 -5.47 17.43
CA ARG A 353 11.28 -5.11 18.80
C ARG A 353 9.79 -4.83 18.97
N PHE A 354 9.00 -5.03 17.94
CA PHE A 354 7.56 -4.79 17.94
C PHE A 354 6.80 -6.02 17.45
N ALA A 355 5.81 -6.50 18.20
CA ALA A 355 4.81 -7.39 17.63
C ALA A 355 3.86 -6.59 16.72
N GLY A 356 3.21 -7.24 15.77
CA GLY A 356 2.25 -6.60 14.89
C GLY A 356 2.37 -7.06 13.44
N TRP A 357 1.93 -6.20 12.53
CA TRP A 357 1.99 -6.48 11.11
C TRP A 357 3.36 -6.10 10.52
N TYR A 358 4.11 -7.12 10.09
CA TYR A 358 5.32 -6.95 9.28
C TYR A 358 4.97 -6.90 7.81
N TYR A 359 5.65 -6.07 7.04
CA TYR A 359 5.34 -5.88 5.63
C TYR A 359 6.48 -6.36 4.74
N LEU A 360 6.13 -7.13 3.70
CA LEU A 360 7.05 -7.54 2.64
C LEU A 360 6.71 -6.73 1.39
N ALA A 361 7.68 -5.96 0.89
CA ALA A 361 7.60 -5.28 -0.40
C ALA A 361 8.51 -6.02 -1.39
N VAL A 362 7.91 -6.61 -2.42
CA VAL A 362 8.63 -7.37 -3.44
C VAL A 362 8.58 -6.59 -4.75
N HIS A 363 9.74 -6.21 -5.26
CA HIS A 363 9.89 -5.41 -6.47
C HIS A 363 10.62 -6.18 -7.56
N LEU A 364 10.08 -6.14 -8.77
CA LEU A 364 10.76 -6.62 -9.98
C LEU A 364 11.26 -5.41 -10.78
N SER A 365 12.57 -5.35 -11.01
CA SER A 365 13.19 -4.24 -11.74
C SER A 365 12.61 -4.06 -13.14
N SER A 366 12.38 -2.81 -13.53
CA SER A 366 11.94 -2.46 -14.89
C SER A 366 12.91 -2.91 -15.98
N GLY A 367 14.21 -3.05 -15.68
CA GLY A 367 15.22 -3.56 -16.58
C GLY A 367 15.00 -5.02 -17.02
N VAL A 368 14.12 -5.77 -16.35
CA VAL A 368 13.77 -7.15 -16.73
C VAL A 368 12.99 -7.15 -18.05
N ALA A 369 12.07 -6.22 -18.27
CA ALA A 369 11.32 -6.09 -19.51
C ALA A 369 12.25 -5.90 -20.72
N GLU A 370 13.28 -5.08 -20.60
CA GLU A 370 14.24 -4.78 -21.67
C GLU A 370 15.01 -6.01 -22.13
N LYS A 371 15.28 -6.95 -21.24
CA LYS A 371 16.11 -8.14 -21.49
C LYS A 371 15.31 -9.40 -21.79
N PHE A 372 14.15 -9.54 -21.13
CA PHE A 372 13.40 -10.80 -21.12
C PHE A 372 11.96 -10.66 -21.66
N GLY A 373 11.52 -9.43 -21.99
CA GLY A 373 10.17 -9.13 -22.48
C GLY A 373 9.22 -8.67 -21.41
N ASP A 374 8.07 -8.13 -21.82
CA ASP A 374 7.10 -7.41 -20.96
C ASP A 374 6.10 -8.34 -20.25
N GLY A 375 6.18 -9.66 -20.46
CA GLY A 375 5.25 -10.60 -19.82
C GLY A 375 5.44 -10.69 -18.32
N PRO A 376 4.37 -10.97 -17.55
CA PRO A 376 4.49 -11.21 -16.12
C PRO A 376 5.32 -12.46 -15.85
N LEU A 377 6.02 -12.46 -14.72
CA LEU A 377 6.77 -13.61 -14.23
C LEU A 377 6.07 -14.21 -13.01
N GLU A 378 6.15 -15.52 -12.86
CA GLU A 378 5.67 -16.18 -11.65
C GLU A 378 6.49 -15.74 -10.45
N LEU A 379 5.79 -15.31 -9.38
CA LEU A 379 6.35 -15.03 -8.07
C LEU A 379 5.85 -16.07 -7.08
N THR A 380 6.75 -16.72 -6.36
CA THR A 380 6.41 -17.57 -5.23
C THR A 380 7.00 -16.99 -3.96
N LEU A 381 6.16 -16.74 -2.95
CA LEU A 381 6.58 -16.32 -1.62
C LEU A 381 6.46 -17.51 -0.67
N ARG A 382 7.54 -17.81 0.04
CA ARG A 382 7.57 -18.76 1.15
C ARG A 382 7.73 -17.97 2.42
N VAL A 383 6.73 -18.02 3.28
CA VAL A 383 6.68 -17.27 4.53
C VAL A 383 6.52 -18.25 5.67
N ASP A 384 7.33 -18.12 6.70
CA ASP A 384 7.18 -18.90 7.91
C ASP A 384 7.20 -17.99 9.14
N VAL A 385 6.37 -18.37 10.13
CA VAL A 385 6.29 -17.71 11.43
C VAL A 385 6.43 -18.79 12.49
N GLU A 386 7.58 -18.85 13.10
CA GLU A 386 7.94 -19.88 14.08
C GLU A 386 7.90 -19.33 15.52
N GLY A 387 7.67 -20.22 16.46
CA GLY A 387 7.64 -19.93 17.89
C GLY A 387 6.24 -19.72 18.45
N ASP A 388 6.13 -19.91 19.76
CA ASP A 388 4.88 -19.69 20.48
C ASP A 388 4.75 -18.21 20.88
N PRO A 389 3.55 -17.61 20.76
CA PRO A 389 3.31 -16.26 21.23
C PRO A 389 3.63 -16.11 22.72
N LYS A 390 4.30 -15.03 23.08
CA LYS A 390 4.62 -14.67 24.46
C LYS A 390 3.87 -13.41 24.87
N PRO A 391 3.69 -13.16 26.17
CA PRO A 391 3.21 -11.87 26.64
C PRO A 391 4.14 -10.72 26.17
N GLY A 392 3.54 -9.65 25.67
CA GLY A 392 4.28 -8.43 25.33
C GLY A 392 4.53 -7.53 26.54
N PRO A 393 5.24 -6.43 26.36
CA PRO A 393 5.52 -5.47 27.42
C PRO A 393 4.24 -4.81 27.94
N ALA A 394 4.23 -4.48 29.24
CA ALA A 394 3.09 -3.77 29.84
C ALA A 394 3.25 -2.27 29.64
N TYR A 395 2.60 -1.72 28.63
CA TYR A 395 2.61 -0.28 28.36
C TYR A 395 1.74 0.51 29.35
N ALA A 396 2.17 1.72 29.72
CA ALA A 396 1.42 2.66 30.58
C ALA A 396 0.27 3.38 29.88
N GLY A 397 0.12 3.16 28.57
CA GLY A 397 -0.91 3.75 27.71
C GLY A 397 -1.27 2.84 26.57
N SER A 398 -2.02 3.37 25.59
CA SER A 398 -2.32 2.68 24.35
C SER A 398 -1.41 3.21 23.24
N PRO A 399 -0.82 2.35 22.41
CA PRO A 399 -0.11 2.79 21.22
C PRO A 399 -1.05 3.51 20.26
N ARG A 400 -0.51 4.22 19.31
CA ARG A 400 -1.24 4.83 18.20
C ARG A 400 -0.56 4.47 16.87
N PRO A 401 -1.28 3.77 15.99
CA PRO A 401 -2.67 3.28 16.07
C PRO A 401 -2.94 2.36 17.27
N ALA A 402 -4.19 2.25 17.71
CA ALA A 402 -4.55 1.61 18.99
C ALA A 402 -4.22 0.11 19.05
N ASP A 403 -4.17 -0.58 17.92
CA ASP A 403 -3.90 -2.01 17.81
C ASP A 403 -2.46 -2.31 17.33
N GLU A 404 -1.61 -1.29 17.26
CA GLU A 404 -0.20 -1.47 16.97
C GLU A 404 0.50 -2.22 18.12
N PHE A 405 1.59 -2.90 17.80
CA PHE A 405 2.45 -3.65 18.74
C PHE A 405 1.81 -4.87 19.42
N ARG A 406 0.80 -5.47 18.76
CA ARG A 406 0.20 -6.74 19.18
C ARG A 406 -0.39 -7.48 17.97
N VAL A 407 -0.57 -8.78 18.13
CA VAL A 407 -1.32 -9.60 17.18
C VAL A 407 -2.59 -10.10 17.87
N THR A 408 -3.72 -10.01 17.19
CA THR A 408 -5.01 -10.47 17.67
C THR A 408 -5.47 -11.68 16.86
N GLU A 409 -6.45 -12.43 17.35
CA GLU A 409 -7.10 -13.50 16.56
C GLU A 409 -7.73 -12.94 15.27
N ARG A 410 -8.17 -11.68 15.28
CA ARG A 410 -8.69 -10.98 14.11
C ARG A 410 -7.60 -10.81 13.04
N ASP A 411 -6.37 -10.46 13.45
CA ASP A 411 -5.23 -10.31 12.55
C ASP A 411 -4.84 -11.64 11.93
N ALA A 412 -4.78 -12.70 12.74
CA ALA A 412 -4.54 -14.05 12.25
C ALA A 412 -5.62 -14.49 11.25
N ALA A 413 -6.88 -14.17 11.51
CA ALA A 413 -7.99 -14.44 10.60
C ALA A 413 -7.91 -13.62 9.31
N ALA A 414 -7.51 -12.33 9.39
CA ALA A 414 -7.30 -11.45 8.25
C ALA A 414 -6.14 -11.94 7.36
N ALA A 415 -5.05 -12.43 7.96
CA ALA A 415 -3.94 -13.05 7.26
C ALA A 415 -4.38 -14.27 6.43
N ARG A 416 -5.14 -15.19 7.06
CA ARG A 416 -5.69 -16.37 6.38
C ARG A 416 -6.57 -15.99 5.19
N ARG A 417 -7.44 -14.99 5.34
CA ARG A 417 -8.36 -14.52 4.28
C ARG A 417 -7.68 -13.63 3.23
N GLY A 418 -6.48 -13.12 3.52
CA GLY A 418 -5.80 -12.20 2.63
C GLY A 418 -6.42 -10.79 2.60
N GLU A 419 -6.96 -10.36 3.74
CA GLU A 419 -7.56 -9.04 3.86
C GLU A 419 -6.48 -7.96 3.76
N THR A 420 -6.85 -6.81 3.20
CA THR A 420 -5.96 -5.65 3.10
C THR A 420 -5.81 -4.93 4.43
N ALA A 421 -4.75 -4.14 4.58
CA ALA A 421 -4.54 -3.29 5.75
C ALA A 421 -5.70 -2.30 5.94
N ALA A 422 -6.24 -1.73 4.87
CA ALA A 422 -7.38 -0.82 4.90
C ALA A 422 -8.66 -1.49 5.44
N ALA A 423 -8.88 -2.78 5.15
CA ALA A 423 -10.04 -3.52 5.64
C ALA A 423 -9.94 -3.88 7.14
N GLY A 424 -8.72 -3.96 7.68
CA GLY A 424 -8.46 -4.27 9.10
C GLY A 424 -8.42 -3.06 10.03
N GLY A 425 -8.06 -1.87 9.52
CA GLY A 425 -7.82 -0.65 10.31
C GLY A 425 -9.06 0.18 10.68
N GLY A 426 -10.25 -0.23 10.33
CA GLY A 426 -11.49 0.53 10.51
C GLY A 426 -12.22 0.36 11.84
N ALA A 427 -11.62 -0.13 12.92
CA ALA A 427 -12.34 -0.44 14.14
C ALA A 427 -11.75 0.15 15.43
N GLY A 428 -11.46 1.42 15.40
CA GLY A 428 -11.31 2.22 16.61
C GLY A 428 -12.55 3.07 16.83
N GLY A 429 -13.61 2.53 17.46
CA GLY A 429 -14.73 3.28 17.99
C GLY A 429 -16.04 3.21 17.20
N GLY A 430 -16.93 2.32 17.60
CA GLY A 430 -18.40 2.54 17.54
C GLY A 430 -19.09 2.50 16.19
N ARG A 431 -18.43 2.16 15.07
CA ARG A 431 -19.07 2.09 13.74
C ARG A 431 -19.43 0.69 13.27
N ASP A 432 -18.80 -0.34 13.81
CA ASP A 432 -19.00 -1.71 13.31
C ASP A 432 -20.38 -2.28 13.64
N GLU A 433 -20.99 -1.90 14.79
CA GLU A 433 -22.37 -2.30 15.09
C GLU A 433 -23.37 -1.61 14.15
N VAL A 434 -23.13 -0.36 13.76
CA VAL A 434 -24.01 0.38 12.83
C VAL A 434 -23.90 -0.16 11.40
N MET A 435 -22.68 -0.52 10.95
CA MET A 435 -22.48 -1.12 9.62
C MET A 435 -23.03 -2.54 9.52
N ALA A 436 -22.87 -3.37 10.57
CA ALA A 436 -23.50 -4.69 10.61
C ALA A 436 -25.03 -4.60 10.61
N VAL A 437 -25.61 -3.61 11.30
CA VAL A 437 -27.06 -3.35 11.30
C VAL A 437 -27.51 -2.81 9.93
N VAL A 438 -26.72 -1.95 9.26
CA VAL A 438 -27.05 -1.44 7.92
C VAL A 438 -26.95 -2.56 6.87
N ALA A 439 -25.93 -3.44 6.95
CA ALA A 439 -25.83 -4.58 6.03
C ALA A 439 -26.95 -5.61 6.25
N ALA A 440 -27.30 -5.93 7.49
CA ALA A 440 -28.40 -6.82 7.81
C ALA A 440 -29.77 -6.17 7.50
N GLY A 441 -29.93 -4.86 7.74
CA GLY A 441 -31.12 -4.09 7.39
C GLY A 441 -31.30 -3.92 5.88
N GLY A 442 -30.22 -3.73 5.13
CA GLY A 442 -30.23 -3.60 3.67
C GLY A 442 -30.69 -4.88 2.97
N ILE A 443 -30.21 -6.03 3.41
CA ILE A 443 -30.63 -7.35 2.87
C ILE A 443 -32.10 -7.62 3.24
N GLY A 444 -32.51 -7.34 4.48
CA GLY A 444 -33.91 -7.51 4.91
C GLY A 444 -34.87 -6.62 4.14
N ALA A 445 -34.56 -5.34 3.95
CA ALA A 445 -35.38 -4.41 3.16
C ALA A 445 -35.45 -4.79 1.68
N GLY A 446 -34.34 -5.27 1.10
CA GLY A 446 -34.27 -5.75 -0.27
C GLY A 446 -35.22 -6.96 -0.51
N VAL A 447 -35.23 -7.93 0.38
CA VAL A 447 -36.08 -9.12 0.30
C VAL A 447 -37.55 -8.73 0.44
N VAL A 448 -37.90 -7.80 1.36
CA VAL A 448 -39.28 -7.29 1.52
C VAL A 448 -39.76 -6.55 0.28
N LEU A 449 -38.91 -5.69 -0.31
CA LEU A 449 -39.22 -4.97 -1.54
C LEU A 449 -39.43 -5.91 -2.73
N LEU A 450 -38.60 -6.96 -2.87
CA LEU A 450 -38.78 -7.98 -3.90
C LEU A 450 -40.06 -8.79 -3.67
N GLY A 451 -40.40 -9.08 -2.41
CA GLY A 451 -41.69 -9.73 -2.05
C GLY A 451 -42.90 -8.88 -2.42
N ILE A 452 -42.87 -7.57 -2.11
CA ILE A 452 -43.94 -6.62 -2.47
C ILE A 452 -44.08 -6.52 -4.00
N LEU A 453 -42.95 -6.43 -4.73
CA LEU A 453 -42.93 -6.40 -6.19
C LEU A 453 -43.48 -7.69 -6.80
N GLY A 454 -43.18 -8.84 -6.22
CA GLY A 454 -43.72 -10.16 -6.61
C GLY A 454 -45.24 -10.24 -6.42
N VAL A 455 -45.73 -9.80 -5.27
CA VAL A 455 -47.17 -9.76 -4.99
C VAL A 455 -47.88 -8.77 -5.94
N TRP A 456 -47.27 -7.61 -6.18
CA TRP A 456 -47.87 -6.59 -7.07
C TRP A 456 -47.94 -7.07 -8.52
N THR A 457 -46.90 -7.75 -9.02
CA THR A 457 -46.92 -8.36 -10.37
C THR A 457 -47.95 -9.48 -10.49
N LEU A 458 -48.17 -10.26 -9.43
CA LEU A 458 -49.13 -11.33 -9.41
C LEU A 458 -50.59 -10.77 -9.41
N VAL A 459 -50.82 -9.71 -8.64
CA VAL A 459 -52.12 -8.99 -8.64
C VAL A 459 -52.36 -8.29 -9.97
N ALA A 460 -51.36 -7.67 -10.58
CA ALA A 460 -51.47 -7.05 -11.90
C ALA A 460 -51.80 -8.09 -12.99
N ARG A 461 -51.17 -9.26 -12.98
CA ARG A 461 -51.49 -10.36 -13.91
C ARG A 461 -52.88 -10.91 -13.70
N ARG A 462 -53.37 -11.03 -12.46
CA ARG A 462 -54.75 -11.46 -12.19
C ARG A 462 -55.76 -10.43 -12.66
N ARG A 463 -55.49 -9.12 -12.52
CA ARG A 463 -56.37 -8.05 -13.04
C ARG A 463 -56.38 -8.01 -14.56
N ALA A 464 -55.27 -8.23 -15.22
CA ALA A 464 -55.22 -8.33 -16.69
C ALA A 464 -55.97 -9.55 -17.20
N ALA A 465 -55.89 -10.70 -16.55
CA ALA A 465 -56.67 -11.89 -16.90
C ALA A 465 -58.19 -11.69 -16.70
N ALA A 466 -58.61 -10.95 -15.65
CA ALA A 466 -59.98 -10.60 -15.42
C ALA A 466 -60.52 -9.61 -16.47
N ALA A 467 -59.71 -8.65 -16.93
CA ALA A 467 -60.08 -7.71 -17.99
C ALA A 467 -60.31 -8.42 -19.33
N VAL A 468 -59.49 -9.38 -19.71
CA VAL A 468 -59.65 -10.20 -20.92
C VAL A 468 -60.94 -11.06 -20.85
N ALA A 469 -61.30 -11.60 -19.67
CA ALA A 469 -62.50 -12.35 -19.48
C ALA A 469 -63.74 -11.47 -19.59
N THR A 470 -63.73 -10.20 -19.20
CA THR A 470 -64.78 -9.24 -19.29
C THR A 470 -65.00 -8.80 -20.73
N GLU A 471 -63.94 -8.68 -21.53
CA GLU A 471 -64.05 -8.33 -22.95
C GLU A 471 -64.59 -9.47 -23.80
N ALA A 472 -64.34 -10.73 -23.47
CA ALA A 472 -64.91 -11.91 -24.12
C ALA A 472 -66.41 -12.02 -23.88
N VAL A 473 -66.92 -11.68 -22.68
CA VAL A 473 -68.38 -11.66 -22.37
C VAL A 473 -69.05 -10.49 -23.05
N ALA A 474 -68.42 -9.33 -23.25
CA ALA A 474 -68.95 -8.19 -23.93
C ALA A 474 -69.13 -8.43 -25.45
N THR A 475 -68.21 -9.23 -26.04
CA THR A 475 -68.29 -9.56 -27.49
C THR A 475 -69.37 -10.58 -27.80
N GLU A 476 -69.72 -11.46 -26.87
CA GLU A 476 -70.80 -12.45 -27.03
C GLU A 476 -72.17 -11.80 -26.84
N ALA A 477 -72.33 -10.70 -26.05
CA ALA A 477 -73.56 -9.93 -25.88
C ALA A 477 -73.85 -8.97 -27.05
N ALA A 478 -72.85 -8.59 -27.84
CA ALA A 478 -73.02 -7.68 -28.98
C ALA A 478 -73.51 -8.37 -30.25
N VAL A 479 -73.44 -9.69 -30.33
CA VAL A 479 -73.97 -10.46 -31.50
C VAL A 479 -75.46 -10.82 -31.37
N ALA A 480 -76.04 -10.65 -30.17
CA ALA A 480 -77.50 -11.03 -29.94
C ALA A 480 -78.48 -9.86 -29.98
N GLY A 481 -78.07 -8.62 -30.31
CA GLY A 481 -78.98 -7.44 -30.20
C GLY A 481 -79.11 -6.57 -31.43
N ALA A 482 -79.10 -7.12 -32.62
CA ALA A 482 -79.31 -6.33 -33.83
C ALA A 482 -80.71 -6.65 -34.43
N THR A 483 -81.77 -6.13 -33.86
CA THR A 483 -83.08 -5.81 -34.61
C THR A 483 -83.89 -4.87 -33.74
N GLY A 484 -84.20 -3.66 -34.27
CA GLY A 484 -85.40 -2.89 -33.83
C GLY A 484 -85.15 -1.39 -33.51
N VAL A 485 -85.22 -0.59 -34.57
CA VAL A 485 -86.02 0.69 -34.72
C VAL A 485 -85.81 1.82 -33.67
N ALA A 486 -85.39 2.98 -34.22
CA ALA A 486 -85.45 4.36 -33.67
C ALA A 486 -86.90 4.88 -33.46
N PRO A 487 -87.21 6.13 -32.98
CA PRO A 487 -86.41 7.38 -32.91
C PRO A 487 -86.69 8.29 -31.67
N GLY A 488 -85.98 9.41 -31.58
CA GLY A 488 -86.53 10.67 -31.02
C GLY A 488 -85.69 11.38 -29.93
N ALA A 489 -84.98 12.38 -30.35
CA ALA A 489 -85.08 13.80 -30.05
C ALA A 489 -84.48 14.35 -28.73
N VAL A 490 -83.60 15.32 -28.92
CA VAL A 490 -83.51 16.71 -28.40
C VAL A 490 -82.70 17.01 -27.13
N ALA A 491 -81.62 17.75 -27.37
CA ALA A 491 -81.11 18.98 -26.73
C ALA A 491 -80.96 19.00 -25.18
N GLU A 492 -80.02 19.65 -24.56
CA GLU A 492 -79.49 20.99 -24.67
C GLU A 492 -78.34 21.18 -23.61
N HIS A 493 -77.34 21.94 -23.99
CA HIS A 493 -76.56 22.96 -23.23
C HIS A 493 -76.34 22.83 -21.72
N THR A 494 -75.18 23.09 -21.21
CA THR A 494 -74.44 24.36 -21.01
C THR A 494 -73.16 24.10 -20.20
N GLU A 495 -72.06 24.54 -20.68
CA GLU A 495 -71.19 25.66 -20.35
C GLU A 495 -70.59 25.76 -18.90
N ARG A 496 -69.30 25.99 -18.92
CA ARG A 496 -68.46 26.97 -18.15
C ARG A 496 -68.03 26.57 -16.70
N ALA A 497 -66.87 26.83 -16.20
CA ALA A 497 -65.78 27.73 -16.45
C ALA A 497 -64.61 27.39 -15.52
N GLU A 498 -63.39 27.67 -16.02
CA GLU A 498 -62.19 28.14 -15.40
C GLU A 498 -62.21 28.47 -13.91
N HIS A 499 -61.10 28.12 -13.20
CA HIS A 499 -60.23 29.12 -12.59
C HIS A 499 -58.83 28.57 -12.21
N THR A 500 -57.85 29.24 -12.70
CA THR A 500 -56.44 29.38 -12.33
C THR A 500 -56.29 29.87 -10.92
N GLU A 501 -55.17 29.48 -10.24
CA GLU A 501 -54.18 30.32 -9.52
C GLU A 501 -53.15 29.43 -8.84
N ARG A 502 -51.96 29.47 -9.23
CA ARG A 502 -50.72 30.17 -8.94
C ARG A 502 -50.55 30.61 -7.48
N PHE A 503 -49.53 30.04 -6.75
CA PHE A 503 -48.65 30.79 -5.84
C PHE A 503 -47.32 30.07 -5.60
N GLY A 504 -46.25 30.83 -5.72
CA GLY A 504 -44.87 30.44 -5.53
C GLY A 504 -44.37 30.65 -4.09
N PRO A 505 -43.03 30.53 -3.84
CA PRO A 505 -42.47 30.23 -2.55
C PRO A 505 -42.12 31.45 -1.68
N PRO A 506 -41.78 31.28 -0.43
CA PRO A 506 -40.91 32.23 0.25
C PRO A 506 -39.63 31.64 0.86
N ARG A 507 -38.71 32.52 0.97
CA ARG A 507 -37.32 32.49 1.35
C ARG A 507 -37.10 32.39 2.87
N ARG A 508 -35.87 31.90 3.16
CA ARG A 508 -34.92 32.32 4.23
C ARG A 508 -35.42 32.51 5.66
N TRP A 509 -34.77 31.82 6.55
CA TRP A 509 -33.73 32.35 7.47
C TRP A 509 -32.71 31.25 7.75
#